data_bfdf99feff7e87596a637cc9f7195fc5
#
_entry.id   bfdf99feff7e87596a637cc9f7195fc5
#
_cell.length_a   1.000
_cell.length_b   1.000
_cell.length_c   1.000
_cell.angle_alpha   90.00
_cell.angle_beta   90.00
_cell.angle_gamma   90.00
#
_symmetry.space_group_name_H-M   'P 1'
#
loop_
_entity.id
_entity.type
_entity.pdbx_description
1 polymer ?
#
loop_
_entity_poly.entity_id
_entity_poly.type
_entity_poly.pdbx_seq_one_letter_code
_entity_poly.pdbx_strand_id
1 'polypeptide(L)'
;MTHPIYVTQPDLPPLAQFLPYLETIWANKVLTNGGPFHQQLEAALCRYLGLEHLSLCSNGTLGLVTALQALGVTGEVITTPYSFVATSHSLLWNGINPVFVDIDPQTLNIDPSRIEAAITPRTTAIMPVHCYGYPCDVRSIQQIADRHGLKVIYDAAHAFGVRDGGGSILRHGDLSVMSFHATKVFNTFEGGAIVCNSAAAKQHVDHLKNFGFVNETTVVKAGINGKMSEINAALGLLQLEHVDKAIGERKRVDATYRAAFKDIQGIRCLGEGNSGVANYSYFPILLDSAYPQSRDALYESLRAQNIFARRYFYPLIADFPMYRDMPSAQPGNLPCATSAAQKVLCLPIYSSLGADDIERIVRIVRQPALAS
;
A
#
# COMPACT_ATOMS: atom_id res chain seq x y z
N MET A 1 -17.68 21.51 -20.44
CA MET A 1 -17.24 20.12 -20.14
C MET A 1 -16.87 20.08 -18.66
N THR A 2 -17.35 19.09 -17.92
CA THR A 2 -16.99 18.90 -16.51
C THR A 2 -15.53 18.46 -16.41
N HIS A 3 -14.75 18.99 -15.45
CA HIS A 3 -13.37 18.58 -15.22
C HIS A 3 -13.28 17.09 -14.83
N PRO A 4 -12.17 16.41 -15.16
CA PRO A 4 -11.97 15.01 -14.79
C PRO A 4 -11.77 14.84 -13.29
N ILE A 5 -12.42 13.82 -12.70
CA ILE A 5 -12.22 13.43 -11.29
C ILE A 5 -11.52 12.06 -11.30
N TYR A 6 -10.29 12.02 -10.85
CA TYR A 6 -9.52 10.77 -10.76
C TYR A 6 -9.73 10.06 -9.41
N VAL A 7 -9.45 8.76 -9.34
CA VAL A 7 -9.57 7.96 -8.12
C VAL A 7 -8.75 8.53 -6.96
N THR A 8 -7.63 9.17 -7.27
CA THR A 8 -6.81 9.91 -6.31
C THR A 8 -6.10 11.06 -7.01
N GLN A 9 -5.72 12.05 -6.22
CA GLN A 9 -4.91 13.18 -6.66
C GLN A 9 -3.85 13.42 -5.58
N PRO A 10 -2.57 13.63 -5.97
CA PRO A 10 -1.54 14.02 -5.02
C PRO A 10 -1.90 15.28 -4.27
N ASP A 11 -1.72 15.26 -2.96
CA ASP A 11 -1.75 16.47 -2.15
C ASP A 11 -0.36 17.12 -2.23
N LEU A 12 -0.31 18.37 -2.65
CA LEU A 12 0.95 19.12 -2.75
C LEU A 12 0.85 20.39 -1.91
N PRO A 13 1.76 20.58 -0.95
CA PRO A 13 1.88 21.84 -0.23
C PRO A 13 2.14 23.00 -1.18
N PRO A 14 1.88 24.26 -0.77
CA PRO A 14 2.19 25.43 -1.58
C PRO A 14 3.66 25.43 -2.02
N LEU A 15 3.92 25.65 -3.33
CA LEU A 15 5.27 25.64 -3.88
C LEU A 15 6.22 26.59 -3.14
N ALA A 16 5.72 27.75 -2.68
CA ALA A 16 6.51 28.70 -1.91
C ALA A 16 7.11 28.13 -0.64
N GLN A 17 6.48 27.11 -0.02
CA GLN A 17 7.01 26.42 1.16
C GLN A 17 8.10 25.41 0.79
N PHE A 18 8.14 24.94 -0.47
CA PHE A 18 9.17 24.02 -0.94
C PHE A 18 10.44 24.72 -1.44
N LEU A 19 10.35 25.97 -1.89
CA LEU A 19 11.48 26.73 -2.41
C LEU A 19 12.70 26.80 -1.47
N PRO A 20 12.56 27.06 -0.15
CA PRO A 20 13.71 27.09 0.77
C PRO A 20 14.48 25.77 0.84
N TYR A 21 13.79 24.64 0.71
CA TYR A 21 14.46 23.33 0.64
C TYR A 21 15.27 23.19 -0.65
N LEU A 22 14.73 23.63 -1.78
CA LEU A 22 15.44 23.62 -3.07
C LEU A 22 16.67 24.53 -3.01
N GLU A 23 16.54 25.76 -2.50
CA GLU A 23 17.66 26.70 -2.33
C GLU A 23 18.78 26.08 -1.47
N THR A 24 18.42 25.37 -0.39
CA THR A 24 19.38 24.65 0.45
C THR A 24 20.11 23.55 -0.33
N ILE A 25 19.38 22.75 -1.14
CA ILE A 25 19.97 21.70 -1.99
C ILE A 25 20.95 22.33 -3.00
N TRP A 26 20.57 23.46 -3.64
CA TRP A 26 21.41 24.16 -4.60
C TRP A 26 22.68 24.74 -3.96
N ALA A 27 22.58 25.24 -2.73
CA ALA A 27 23.68 25.81 -1.99
C ALA A 27 24.71 24.74 -1.55
N ASN A 28 24.22 23.61 -0.98
CA ASN A 28 25.09 22.57 -0.43
C ASN A 28 25.54 21.54 -1.46
N LYS A 29 24.85 21.44 -2.61
CA LYS A 29 25.13 20.51 -3.73
C LYS A 29 25.15 19.04 -3.33
N VAL A 30 24.44 18.66 -2.25
CA VAL A 30 24.21 17.28 -1.84
C VAL A 30 22.88 16.82 -2.42
N LEU A 31 22.90 15.83 -3.31
CA LEU A 31 21.73 15.42 -4.06
C LEU A 31 21.22 14.01 -3.68
N THR A 32 22.08 13.19 -3.06
CA THR A 32 21.82 11.78 -2.75
C THR A 32 22.79 11.28 -1.67
N ASN A 33 22.87 9.93 -1.47
CA ASN A 33 23.80 9.26 -0.57
C ASN A 33 23.61 9.60 0.91
N GLY A 34 22.36 9.67 1.37
CA GLY A 34 22.05 9.88 2.78
C GLY A 34 22.38 11.29 3.25
N GLY A 35 22.10 12.29 2.42
CA GLY A 35 22.33 13.71 2.74
C GLY A 35 21.44 14.23 3.88
N PRO A 36 21.53 15.55 4.19
CA PRO A 36 20.87 16.13 5.36
C PRO A 36 19.34 15.93 5.40
N PHE A 37 18.65 16.13 4.28
CA PHE A 37 17.19 15.97 4.24
C PHE A 37 16.77 14.50 4.34
N HIS A 38 17.54 13.59 3.75
CA HIS A 38 17.32 12.15 3.93
C HIS A 38 17.38 11.76 5.41
N GLN A 39 18.42 12.18 6.13
CA GLN A 39 18.57 11.88 7.58
C GLN A 39 17.47 12.54 8.42
N GLN A 40 17.11 13.79 8.13
CA GLN A 40 16.05 14.51 8.79
C GLN A 40 14.69 13.80 8.58
N LEU A 41 14.41 13.35 7.36
CA LEU A 41 13.15 12.66 7.04
C LEU A 41 13.07 11.30 7.74
N GLU A 42 14.15 10.50 7.77
CA GLU A 42 14.15 9.24 8.55
C GLU A 42 13.80 9.51 10.02
N ALA A 43 14.47 10.48 10.64
CA ALA A 43 14.22 10.83 12.03
C ALA A 43 12.78 11.39 12.26
N ALA A 44 12.28 12.21 11.36
CA ALA A 44 10.94 12.79 11.43
C ALA A 44 9.85 11.72 11.28
N LEU A 45 10.00 10.79 10.34
CA LEU A 45 9.09 9.67 10.14
C LEU A 45 9.09 8.72 11.34
N CYS A 46 10.26 8.41 11.92
CA CYS A 46 10.33 7.61 13.13
C CYS A 46 9.52 8.26 14.27
N ARG A 47 9.68 9.55 14.49
CA ARG A 47 8.89 10.28 15.51
C ARG A 47 7.40 10.28 15.21
N TYR A 48 7.01 10.61 13.99
CA TYR A 48 5.60 10.70 13.59
C TYR A 48 4.88 9.33 13.68
N LEU A 49 5.53 8.29 13.22
CA LEU A 49 4.97 6.94 13.20
C LEU A 49 5.11 6.19 14.53
N GLY A 50 5.91 6.70 15.48
CA GLY A 50 6.21 6.02 16.73
C GLY A 50 7.05 4.75 16.53
N LEU A 51 8.09 4.84 15.70
CA LEU A 51 8.98 3.75 15.32
C LEU A 51 10.43 4.09 15.73
N GLU A 52 11.26 3.08 15.96
CA GLU A 52 12.66 3.27 16.32
C GLU A 52 13.59 3.25 15.09
N HIS A 53 13.32 2.39 14.13
CA HIS A 53 14.21 2.14 13.00
C HIS A 53 13.45 2.14 11.67
N LEU A 54 13.88 3.01 10.77
CA LEU A 54 13.32 3.13 9.42
C LEU A 54 14.45 3.45 8.43
N SER A 55 14.41 2.86 7.24
CA SER A 55 15.36 3.09 6.17
C SER A 55 14.60 3.57 4.93
N LEU A 56 14.88 4.79 4.45
CA LEU A 56 14.29 5.35 3.23
C LEU A 56 14.84 4.67 1.98
N CYS A 57 13.97 4.47 0.99
CA CYS A 57 14.32 3.92 -0.32
C CYS A 57 13.67 4.70 -1.46
N SER A 58 14.15 4.47 -2.69
CA SER A 58 13.72 5.21 -3.88
C SER A 58 12.27 4.95 -4.28
N ASN A 59 11.70 3.81 -3.95
CA ASN A 59 10.28 3.47 -4.13
C ASN A 59 9.91 2.21 -3.35
N GLY A 60 8.60 1.94 -3.21
CA GLY A 60 8.12 0.77 -2.47
C GLY A 60 8.51 -0.57 -3.10
N THR A 61 8.58 -0.67 -4.43
CA THR A 61 8.98 -1.91 -5.11
C THR A 61 10.41 -2.32 -4.78
N LEU A 62 11.36 -1.37 -4.87
CA LEU A 62 12.75 -1.62 -4.45
C LEU A 62 12.84 -1.84 -2.94
N GLY A 63 11.94 -1.23 -2.16
CA GLY A 63 11.81 -1.55 -0.74
C GLY A 63 11.47 -3.01 -0.49
N LEU A 64 10.48 -3.57 -1.20
CA LEU A 64 10.11 -5.00 -1.11
C LEU A 64 11.26 -5.91 -1.57
N VAL A 65 11.87 -5.60 -2.72
CA VAL A 65 13.05 -6.35 -3.22
C VAL A 65 14.18 -6.37 -2.18
N THR A 66 14.50 -5.23 -1.59
CA THR A 66 15.55 -5.11 -0.58
C THR A 66 15.19 -5.82 0.74
N ALA A 67 13.93 -5.74 1.18
CA ALA A 67 13.46 -6.41 2.39
C ALA A 67 13.58 -7.95 2.30
N LEU A 68 13.22 -8.52 1.13
CA LEU A 68 13.38 -9.94 0.86
C LEU A 68 14.86 -10.39 0.93
N GLN A 69 15.77 -9.61 0.32
CA GLN A 69 17.21 -9.85 0.39
C GLN A 69 17.76 -9.67 1.81
N ALA A 70 17.27 -8.67 2.55
CA ALA A 70 17.74 -8.42 3.91
C ALA A 70 17.44 -9.57 4.87
N LEU A 71 16.33 -10.25 4.70
CA LEU A 71 15.94 -11.41 5.50
C LEU A 71 16.44 -12.75 4.93
N GLY A 72 17.16 -12.74 3.80
CA GLY A 72 17.64 -13.96 3.14
C GLY A 72 16.51 -14.88 2.66
N VAL A 73 15.36 -14.30 2.28
CA VAL A 73 14.19 -15.07 1.83
C VAL A 73 14.48 -15.75 0.50
N THR A 74 14.13 -17.01 0.40
CA THR A 74 14.34 -17.87 -0.79
C THR A 74 13.17 -18.83 -0.98
N GLY A 75 13.20 -19.65 -2.02
CA GLY A 75 12.24 -20.74 -2.21
C GLY A 75 10.82 -20.22 -2.49
N GLU A 76 9.93 -20.34 -1.51
CA GLU A 76 8.53 -19.97 -1.63
C GLU A 76 8.11 -18.93 -0.59
N VAL A 77 7.27 -17.99 -1.01
CA VAL A 77 6.65 -16.99 -0.13
C VAL A 77 5.14 -17.01 -0.29
N ILE A 78 4.43 -17.19 0.81
CA ILE A 78 2.97 -17.12 0.85
C ILE A 78 2.54 -15.66 0.79
N THR A 79 1.64 -15.33 -0.14
CA THR A 79 1.10 -13.98 -0.32
C THR A 79 -0.34 -14.04 -0.83
N THR A 80 -0.95 -12.86 -1.08
CA THR A 80 -2.30 -12.75 -1.62
C THR A 80 -2.30 -12.44 -3.11
N PRO A 81 -3.28 -12.95 -3.89
CA PRO A 81 -3.47 -12.53 -5.28
C PRO A 81 -4.15 -11.16 -5.38
N TYR A 82 -4.70 -10.65 -4.27
CA TYR A 82 -5.52 -9.44 -4.21
C TYR A 82 -4.70 -8.24 -3.72
N SER A 83 -3.81 -7.75 -4.58
CA SER A 83 -2.90 -6.63 -4.33
C SER A 83 -2.48 -5.98 -5.64
N PHE A 84 -1.67 -4.92 -5.53
CA PHE A 84 -0.93 -4.38 -6.66
C PHE A 84 0.23 -5.33 -7.04
N VAL A 85 0.53 -5.41 -8.33
CA VAL A 85 1.50 -6.38 -8.86
C VAL A 85 2.89 -6.31 -8.24
N ALA A 86 3.30 -5.16 -7.70
CA ALA A 86 4.61 -4.99 -7.08
C ALA A 86 4.87 -5.98 -5.95
N THR A 87 3.82 -6.36 -5.19
CA THR A 87 3.90 -7.40 -4.15
C THR A 87 4.51 -8.69 -4.71
N SER A 88 3.91 -9.25 -5.74
CA SER A 88 4.36 -10.53 -6.32
C SER A 88 5.56 -10.37 -7.26
N HIS A 89 5.66 -9.25 -7.99
CA HIS A 89 6.81 -8.99 -8.87
C HIS A 89 8.11 -8.89 -8.06
N SER A 90 8.09 -8.34 -6.85
CA SER A 90 9.28 -8.31 -5.99
C SER A 90 9.80 -9.70 -5.65
N LEU A 91 8.92 -10.70 -5.55
CA LEU A 91 9.29 -12.11 -5.35
C LEU A 91 9.98 -12.68 -6.59
N LEU A 92 9.36 -12.55 -7.78
CA LEU A 92 9.95 -13.06 -9.02
C LEU A 92 11.30 -12.41 -9.32
N TRP A 93 11.47 -11.11 -9.06
CA TRP A 93 12.75 -10.41 -9.24
C TRP A 93 13.85 -10.93 -8.30
N ASN A 94 13.47 -11.55 -7.18
CA ASN A 94 14.39 -12.23 -6.27
C ASN A 94 14.54 -13.75 -6.54
N GLY A 95 13.94 -14.27 -7.62
CA GLY A 95 13.96 -15.71 -7.92
C GLY A 95 13.11 -16.53 -6.93
N ILE A 96 12.14 -15.90 -6.26
CA ILE A 96 11.27 -16.49 -5.26
C ILE A 96 9.91 -16.83 -5.90
N ASN A 97 9.38 -18.01 -5.59
CA ASN A 97 8.09 -18.44 -6.09
C ASN A 97 6.94 -17.95 -5.18
N PRO A 98 6.00 -17.13 -5.66
CA PRO A 98 4.82 -16.75 -4.88
C PRO A 98 3.85 -17.93 -4.74
N VAL A 99 3.34 -18.14 -3.55
CA VAL A 99 2.24 -19.06 -3.26
C VAL A 99 1.03 -18.24 -2.85
N PHE A 100 0.02 -18.21 -3.71
CA PHE A 100 -1.19 -17.42 -3.45
C PHE A 100 -2.12 -18.14 -2.49
N VAL A 101 -2.56 -17.41 -1.46
CA VAL A 101 -3.59 -17.80 -0.51
C VAL A 101 -4.77 -16.84 -0.63
N ASP A 102 -5.97 -17.37 -0.56
CA ASP A 102 -7.20 -16.60 -0.71
C ASP A 102 -7.37 -15.58 0.43
N ILE A 103 -8.29 -14.67 0.24
CA ILE A 103 -8.57 -13.56 1.15
C ILE A 103 -9.80 -13.85 2.04
N ASP A 104 -9.83 -13.20 3.17
CA ASP A 104 -11.02 -13.09 4.00
C ASP A 104 -12.06 -12.20 3.30
N PRO A 105 -13.32 -12.65 3.13
CA PRO A 105 -14.32 -11.91 2.37
C PRO A 105 -14.80 -10.63 3.06
N GLN A 106 -14.53 -10.44 4.35
CA GLN A 106 -14.93 -9.24 5.09
C GLN A 106 -13.88 -8.14 4.99
N THR A 107 -12.61 -8.50 5.17
CA THR A 107 -11.50 -7.55 5.23
C THR A 107 -10.78 -7.38 3.89
N LEU A 108 -10.89 -8.37 2.99
CA LEU A 108 -10.14 -8.51 1.73
C LEU A 108 -8.60 -8.60 1.93
N ASN A 109 -8.14 -8.79 3.14
CA ASN A 109 -6.78 -9.18 3.46
C ASN A 109 -6.60 -10.69 3.33
N ILE A 110 -5.36 -11.17 3.26
CA ILE A 110 -5.06 -12.60 3.27
C ILE A 110 -5.78 -13.30 4.45
N ASP A 111 -6.41 -14.45 4.20
CA ASP A 111 -7.09 -15.23 5.23
C ASP A 111 -6.07 -16.08 6.01
N PRO A 112 -5.78 -15.78 7.29
CA PRO A 112 -4.81 -16.52 8.07
C PRO A 112 -5.15 -18.00 8.22
N SER A 113 -6.44 -18.36 8.24
CA SER A 113 -6.88 -19.75 8.41
C SER A 113 -6.48 -20.67 7.25
N ARG A 114 -6.09 -20.09 6.13
CA ARG A 114 -5.67 -20.81 4.91
C ARG A 114 -4.16 -20.87 4.74
N ILE A 115 -3.39 -20.12 5.54
CA ILE A 115 -1.93 -20.01 5.38
C ILE A 115 -1.25 -21.34 5.67
N GLU A 116 -1.59 -22.03 6.77
CA GLU A 116 -0.90 -23.26 7.17
C GLU A 116 -1.02 -24.37 6.12
N ALA A 117 -2.17 -24.49 5.44
CA ALA A 117 -2.38 -25.47 4.39
C ALA A 117 -1.53 -25.22 3.13
N ALA A 118 -1.01 -24.00 2.97
CA ALA A 118 -0.15 -23.60 1.84
C ALA A 118 1.35 -23.74 2.14
N ILE A 119 1.74 -24.08 3.38
CA ILE A 119 3.14 -24.21 3.78
C ILE A 119 3.73 -25.50 3.20
N THR A 120 4.88 -25.38 2.58
CA THR A 120 5.70 -26.50 2.08
C THR A 120 7.10 -26.44 2.69
N PRO A 121 7.94 -27.49 2.54
CA PRO A 121 9.34 -27.43 2.97
C PRO A 121 10.18 -26.32 2.31
N ARG A 122 9.68 -25.71 1.24
CA ARG A 122 10.33 -24.59 0.55
C ARG A 122 9.84 -23.23 1.03
N THR A 123 8.77 -23.16 1.82
CA THR A 123 8.21 -21.89 2.33
C THR A 123 9.17 -21.28 3.34
N THR A 124 9.59 -20.04 3.14
CA THR A 124 10.52 -19.33 4.02
C THR A 124 9.95 -18.04 4.60
N ALA A 125 8.86 -17.50 4.00
CA ALA A 125 8.24 -16.29 4.50
C ALA A 125 6.75 -16.22 4.15
N ILE A 126 6.07 -15.33 4.87
CA ILE A 126 4.71 -14.83 4.56
C ILE A 126 4.84 -13.35 4.24
N MET A 127 4.25 -12.91 3.12
CA MET A 127 4.21 -11.51 2.70
C MET A 127 2.75 -11.05 2.57
N PRO A 128 2.10 -10.69 3.69
CA PRO A 128 0.75 -10.18 3.71
C PRO A 128 0.72 -8.73 3.24
N VAL A 129 -0.45 -8.27 2.79
CA VAL A 129 -0.67 -6.89 2.35
C VAL A 129 -1.72 -6.24 3.23
N HIS A 130 -1.43 -5.07 3.81
CA HIS A 130 -2.46 -4.24 4.45
C HIS A 130 -3.30 -3.56 3.37
N CYS A 131 -4.23 -4.34 2.79
CA CYS A 131 -4.99 -3.93 1.61
C CYS A 131 -5.81 -2.67 1.90
N TYR A 132 -5.72 -1.67 1.04
CA TYR A 132 -6.34 -0.33 1.20
C TYR A 132 -5.97 0.44 2.48
N GLY A 133 -4.99 -0.04 3.25
CA GLY A 133 -4.64 0.49 4.56
C GLY A 133 -5.40 -0.18 5.72
N TYR A 134 -6.21 -1.21 5.44
CA TYR A 134 -6.84 -1.99 6.51
C TYR A 134 -5.87 -3.02 7.07
N PRO A 135 -5.69 -3.09 8.40
CA PRO A 135 -4.79 -4.05 9.04
C PRO A 135 -5.14 -5.50 8.72
N CYS A 136 -4.12 -6.30 8.38
CA CYS A 136 -4.24 -7.76 8.44
C CYS A 136 -4.46 -8.23 9.88
N ASP A 137 -4.91 -9.47 10.08
CA ASP A 137 -4.84 -10.13 11.39
C ASP A 137 -3.38 -10.49 11.70
N VAL A 138 -2.67 -9.46 12.16
CA VAL A 138 -1.22 -9.55 12.44
C VAL A 138 -0.90 -10.57 13.54
N ARG A 139 -1.84 -10.80 14.47
CA ARG A 139 -1.65 -11.75 15.57
C ARG A 139 -1.67 -13.18 15.06
N SER A 140 -2.68 -13.55 14.30
CA SER A 140 -2.82 -14.90 13.75
C SER A 140 -1.67 -15.21 12.77
N ILE A 141 -1.29 -14.25 11.91
CA ILE A 141 -0.17 -14.41 10.98
C ILE A 141 1.14 -14.62 11.74
N GLN A 142 1.41 -13.84 12.80
CA GLN A 142 2.63 -13.99 13.61
C GLN A 142 2.67 -15.35 14.31
N GLN A 143 1.54 -15.82 14.88
CA GLN A 143 1.47 -17.13 15.50
C GLN A 143 1.79 -18.29 14.52
N ILE A 144 1.32 -18.18 13.27
CA ILE A 144 1.65 -19.16 12.23
C ILE A 144 3.14 -19.08 11.90
N ALA A 145 3.67 -17.89 11.68
CA ALA A 145 5.09 -17.68 11.37
C ALA A 145 5.99 -18.25 12.47
N ASP A 146 5.67 -17.99 13.74
CA ASP A 146 6.44 -18.49 14.89
C ASP A 146 6.44 -20.02 14.96
N ARG A 147 5.28 -20.68 14.72
CA ARG A 147 5.18 -22.16 14.73
C ARG A 147 6.01 -22.81 13.64
N HIS A 148 6.14 -22.16 12.49
CA HIS A 148 6.81 -22.73 11.31
C HIS A 148 8.18 -22.12 11.02
N GLY A 149 8.68 -21.21 11.87
CA GLY A 149 9.97 -20.55 11.70
C GLY A 149 10.04 -19.67 10.45
N LEU A 150 8.91 -19.09 10.02
CA LEU A 150 8.81 -18.27 8.82
C LEU A 150 9.08 -16.78 9.12
N LYS A 151 9.63 -16.07 8.13
CA LYS A 151 9.72 -14.61 8.18
C LYS A 151 8.40 -13.95 7.80
N VAL A 152 8.13 -12.75 8.34
CA VAL A 152 6.95 -11.96 7.98
C VAL A 152 7.39 -10.60 7.46
N ILE A 153 7.04 -10.29 6.20
CA ILE A 153 7.27 -9.00 5.56
C ILE A 153 5.92 -8.41 5.17
N TYR A 154 5.50 -7.32 5.82
CA TYR A 154 4.27 -6.65 5.42
C TYR A 154 4.49 -5.74 4.22
N ASP A 155 3.73 -5.97 3.13
CA ASP A 155 3.50 -4.91 2.15
C ASP A 155 2.50 -3.91 2.76
N ALA A 156 3.04 -2.85 3.28
CA ALA A 156 2.33 -1.77 3.95
C ALA A 156 2.21 -0.51 3.07
N ALA A 157 2.27 -0.68 1.73
CA ALA A 157 2.24 0.42 0.77
C ALA A 157 1.02 1.36 0.93
N HIS A 158 -0.04 0.90 1.59
CA HIS A 158 -1.28 1.66 1.83
C HIS A 158 -1.45 2.07 3.31
N ALA A 159 -0.51 1.72 4.20
CA ALA A 159 -0.73 1.76 5.64
C ALA A 159 0.01 2.90 6.37
N PHE A 160 0.44 3.96 5.66
CA PHE A 160 1.05 5.13 6.30
C PHE A 160 0.14 5.72 7.37
N GLY A 161 0.64 5.90 8.58
CA GLY A 161 -0.10 6.49 9.71
C GLY A 161 -1.21 5.60 10.29
N VAL A 162 -1.44 4.40 9.76
CA VAL A 162 -2.42 3.45 10.31
C VAL A 162 -1.93 2.93 11.67
N ARG A 163 -2.85 2.88 12.64
CA ARG A 163 -2.56 2.41 14.00
C ARG A 163 -3.59 1.36 14.45
N ASP A 164 -3.13 0.42 15.25
CA ASP A 164 -3.96 -0.48 16.04
C ASP A 164 -3.95 -0.05 17.53
N GLY A 165 -4.55 -0.85 18.41
CA GLY A 165 -4.59 -0.56 19.85
C GLY A 165 -3.23 -0.45 20.57
N GLY A 166 -2.14 -0.87 19.94
CA GLY A 166 -0.78 -0.85 20.49
C GLY A 166 0.16 0.16 19.83
N GLY A 167 -0.28 0.93 18.83
CA GLY A 167 0.56 1.90 18.11
C GLY A 167 0.55 1.73 16.60
N SER A 168 1.66 2.06 15.93
CA SER A 168 1.76 1.91 14.47
C SER A 168 1.59 0.45 14.03
N ILE A 169 0.77 0.20 13.01
CA ILE A 169 0.63 -1.14 12.42
C ILE A 169 1.95 -1.64 11.81
N LEU A 170 2.84 -0.74 11.47
CA LEU A 170 4.13 -1.01 10.82
C LEU A 170 5.16 -1.69 11.73
N ARG A 171 4.88 -1.78 13.05
CA ARG A 171 5.78 -2.43 14.03
C ARG A 171 5.71 -3.96 13.98
N HIS A 172 4.73 -4.52 13.26
CA HIS A 172 4.52 -5.96 13.18
C HIS A 172 5.39 -6.63 12.11
N GLY A 173 5.68 -7.91 12.30
CA GLY A 173 6.54 -8.71 11.44
C GLY A 173 8.03 -8.42 11.61
N ASP A 174 8.85 -9.05 10.77
CA ASP A 174 10.30 -8.80 10.71
C ASP A 174 10.60 -7.46 10.06
N LEU A 175 9.88 -7.14 8.96
CA LEU A 175 9.98 -5.87 8.22
C LEU A 175 8.60 -5.45 7.70
N SER A 176 8.37 -4.13 7.57
CA SER A 176 7.22 -3.56 6.88
C SER A 176 7.67 -2.56 5.82
N VAL A 177 7.08 -2.61 4.62
CA VAL A 177 7.51 -1.77 3.50
C VAL A 177 6.40 -0.80 3.11
N MET A 178 6.70 0.49 3.17
CA MET A 178 5.81 1.58 2.73
C MET A 178 6.17 2.07 1.34
N SER A 179 5.16 2.59 0.65
CA SER A 179 5.32 3.33 -0.61
C SER A 179 4.96 4.80 -0.41
N PHE A 180 5.81 5.68 -0.91
CA PHE A 180 5.58 7.14 -0.96
C PHE A 180 5.41 7.62 -2.40
N HIS A 181 4.89 6.75 -3.28
CA HIS A 181 4.50 7.11 -4.64
C HIS A 181 3.45 8.23 -4.62
N ALA A 182 3.42 9.07 -5.65
CA ALA A 182 2.55 10.24 -5.77
C ALA A 182 1.05 9.98 -5.49
N THR A 183 0.56 8.76 -5.69
CA THR A 183 -0.85 8.38 -5.41
C THR A 183 -1.14 8.06 -3.94
N LYS A 184 -0.14 7.97 -3.08
CA LYS A 184 -0.30 7.61 -1.67
C LYS A 184 -0.72 8.80 -0.81
N VAL A 185 -1.26 8.51 0.37
CA VAL A 185 -1.68 9.53 1.36
C VAL A 185 -0.53 10.44 1.77
N PHE A 186 0.63 9.84 2.00
CA PHE A 186 1.91 10.53 2.16
C PHE A 186 2.78 10.21 0.95
N ASN A 187 3.29 11.22 0.26
CA ASN A 187 4.08 11.04 -0.95
C ASN A 187 5.35 11.91 -0.95
N THR A 188 6.33 11.47 -1.73
CA THR A 188 7.60 12.16 -1.94
C THR A 188 7.91 12.27 -3.45
N PHE A 189 6.90 12.50 -4.31
CA PHE A 189 6.87 12.20 -5.74
C PHE A 189 7.01 10.69 -5.96
N GLU A 190 8.21 10.18 -5.83
CA GLU A 190 8.58 8.77 -5.70
C GLU A 190 9.34 8.55 -4.40
N GLY A 191 9.11 7.41 -3.75
CA GLY A 191 9.77 7.06 -2.51
C GLY A 191 9.19 5.83 -1.86
N GLY A 192 9.82 5.41 -0.79
CA GLY A 192 9.38 4.35 0.09
C GLY A 192 10.23 4.29 1.36
N ALA A 193 9.83 3.41 2.25
CA ALA A 193 10.62 3.14 3.45
C ALA A 193 10.44 1.68 3.90
N ILE A 194 11.49 1.15 4.49
CA ILE A 194 11.51 -0.16 5.15
C ILE A 194 11.58 0.11 6.65
N VAL A 195 10.56 -0.31 7.38
CA VAL A 195 10.55 -0.30 8.85
C VAL A 195 11.23 -1.56 9.33
N CYS A 196 12.19 -1.40 10.24
CA CYS A 196 13.02 -2.47 10.76
C CYS A 196 12.76 -2.66 12.26
N ASN A 197 12.79 -3.90 12.71
CA ASN A 197 12.57 -4.25 14.12
C ASN A 197 13.81 -4.07 15.00
N SER A 198 14.98 -3.73 14.42
CA SER A 198 16.23 -3.51 15.16
C SER A 198 17.22 -2.63 14.40
N ALA A 199 18.16 -2.02 15.11
CA ALA A 199 19.25 -1.25 14.53
C ALA A 199 20.11 -2.10 13.57
N ALA A 200 20.35 -3.36 13.90
CA ALA A 200 21.12 -4.28 13.05
C ALA A 200 20.38 -4.56 11.72
N ALA A 201 19.08 -4.79 11.76
CA ALA A 201 18.27 -4.95 10.55
C ALA A 201 18.29 -3.68 9.68
N LYS A 202 18.15 -2.49 10.31
CA LYS A 202 18.27 -1.21 9.59
C LYS A 202 19.62 -1.07 8.91
N GLN A 203 20.71 -1.30 9.64
CA GLN A 203 22.06 -1.21 9.08
C GLN A 203 22.25 -2.16 7.90
N HIS A 204 21.72 -3.38 8.00
CA HIS A 204 21.77 -4.35 6.91
C HIS A 204 21.02 -3.88 5.66
N VAL A 205 19.81 -3.34 5.84
CA VAL A 205 19.02 -2.73 4.77
C VAL A 205 19.76 -1.53 4.16
N ASP A 206 20.37 -0.68 4.99
CA ASP A 206 21.13 0.50 4.53
C ASP A 206 22.34 0.12 3.66
N HIS A 207 23.04 -0.98 3.99
CA HIS A 207 24.09 -1.52 3.14
C HIS A 207 23.54 -2.02 1.81
N LEU A 208 22.47 -2.82 1.82
CA LEU A 208 21.88 -3.40 0.60
C LEU A 208 21.37 -2.33 -0.36
N LYS A 209 20.70 -1.27 0.12
CA LYS A 209 20.22 -0.18 -0.74
C LYS A 209 21.32 0.74 -1.25
N ASN A 210 22.57 0.58 -0.77
CA ASN A 210 23.76 1.31 -1.19
C ASN A 210 24.86 0.38 -1.68
N PHE A 211 24.55 -0.48 -2.65
CA PHE A 211 25.50 -1.40 -3.29
C PHE A 211 26.24 -2.35 -2.34
N GLY A 212 25.85 -2.48 -1.08
CA GLY A 212 26.54 -3.27 -0.07
C GLY A 212 27.76 -2.58 0.57
N PHE A 213 27.95 -1.27 0.33
CA PHE A 213 29.04 -0.53 0.92
C PHE A 213 28.87 -0.33 2.44
N VAL A 214 29.94 -0.60 3.18
CA VAL A 214 30.11 -0.24 4.60
C VAL A 214 30.92 1.05 4.71
N ASN A 215 31.91 1.20 3.86
CA ASN A 215 32.74 2.40 3.72
C ASN A 215 33.26 2.50 2.29
N GLU A 216 34.12 3.46 1.99
CA GLU A 216 34.64 3.77 0.65
C GLU A 216 35.23 2.55 -0.09
N THR A 217 35.84 1.61 0.63
CA THR A 217 36.61 0.50 0.04
C THR A 217 36.04 -0.87 0.36
N THR A 218 35.04 -0.98 1.24
CA THR A 218 34.55 -2.27 1.74
C THR A 218 33.12 -2.51 1.29
N VAL A 219 32.92 -3.55 0.48
CA VAL A 219 31.62 -4.07 0.07
C VAL A 219 31.40 -5.42 0.75
N VAL A 220 30.33 -5.57 1.51
CA VAL A 220 30.06 -6.79 2.30
C VAL A 220 28.94 -7.65 1.72
N LYS A 221 28.15 -7.11 0.81
CA LYS A 221 26.99 -7.80 0.18
C LYS A 221 26.76 -7.28 -1.25
N ALA A 222 26.13 -8.11 -2.07
CA ALA A 222 25.60 -7.65 -3.35
C ALA A 222 24.34 -6.80 -3.10
N GLY A 223 24.47 -5.50 -3.20
CA GLY A 223 23.41 -4.54 -3.03
C GLY A 223 23.05 -3.83 -4.33
N ILE A 224 22.06 -2.95 -4.25
CA ILE A 224 21.56 -2.14 -5.37
C ILE A 224 21.63 -0.64 -5.07
N ASN A 225 21.40 0.21 -6.07
CA ASN A 225 21.12 1.63 -5.82
C ASN A 225 19.62 1.83 -5.54
N GLY A 226 19.25 1.69 -4.28
CA GLY A 226 17.86 1.86 -3.81
C GLY A 226 17.67 3.13 -2.96
N LYS A 227 18.63 4.05 -2.95
CA LYS A 227 18.60 5.26 -2.12
C LYS A 227 17.58 6.29 -2.58
N MET A 228 16.90 6.95 -1.63
CA MET A 228 16.08 8.13 -1.89
C MET A 228 16.98 9.35 -2.15
N SER A 229 16.60 10.21 -3.10
CA SER A 229 17.29 11.48 -3.36
C SER A 229 16.93 12.56 -2.34
N GLU A 230 17.77 13.60 -2.22
CA GLU A 230 17.52 14.73 -1.32
C GLU A 230 16.27 15.52 -1.69
N ILE A 231 15.95 15.67 -2.96
CA ILE A 231 14.75 16.39 -3.39
C ILE A 231 13.46 15.66 -2.95
N ASN A 232 13.44 14.33 -3.04
CA ASN A 232 12.33 13.52 -2.57
C ASN A 232 12.21 13.58 -1.03
N ALA A 233 13.35 13.54 -0.34
CA ALA A 233 13.37 13.64 1.11
C ALA A 233 12.91 15.01 1.62
N ALA A 234 13.34 16.09 0.96
CA ALA A 234 12.92 17.45 1.26
C ALA A 234 11.40 17.65 1.09
N LEU A 235 10.83 17.11 -0.01
CA LEU A 235 9.37 17.12 -0.17
C LEU A 235 8.69 16.31 0.95
N GLY A 236 9.28 15.16 1.33
CA GLY A 236 8.74 14.33 2.42
C GLY A 236 8.68 15.07 3.75
N LEU A 237 9.68 15.87 4.09
CA LEU A 237 9.67 16.71 5.28
C LEU A 237 8.51 17.70 5.26
N LEU A 238 8.33 18.41 4.15
CA LEU A 238 7.24 19.35 3.98
C LEU A 238 5.87 18.65 3.99
N GLN A 239 5.73 17.53 3.29
CA GLN A 239 4.50 16.73 3.30
C GLN A 239 4.10 16.27 4.70
N LEU A 240 5.07 15.96 5.55
CA LEU A 240 4.81 15.48 6.91
C LEU A 240 4.13 16.56 7.78
N GLU A 241 4.36 17.85 7.49
CA GLU A 241 3.69 18.98 8.16
C GLU A 241 2.19 19.09 7.74
N HIS A 242 1.83 18.55 6.58
CA HIS A 242 0.48 18.66 6.00
C HIS A 242 -0.34 17.37 6.06
N VAL A 243 0.26 16.23 6.34
CA VAL A 243 -0.36 14.90 6.19
C VAL A 243 -1.57 14.70 7.08
N ASP A 244 -1.57 15.19 8.32
CA ASP A 244 -2.70 15.04 9.24
C ASP A 244 -3.94 15.79 8.72
N LYS A 245 -3.74 16.98 8.15
CA LYS A 245 -4.82 17.72 7.49
C LYS A 245 -5.36 16.93 6.28
N ALA A 246 -4.47 16.39 5.45
CA ALA A 246 -4.86 15.60 4.29
C ALA A 246 -5.66 14.34 4.69
N ILE A 247 -5.25 13.64 5.75
CA ILE A 247 -5.98 12.50 6.33
C ILE A 247 -7.35 12.94 6.87
N GLY A 248 -7.42 14.09 7.55
CA GLY A 248 -8.67 14.66 8.07
C GLY A 248 -9.68 14.97 6.96
N GLU A 249 -9.23 15.54 5.85
CA GLU A 249 -10.10 15.80 4.69
C GLU A 249 -10.56 14.49 4.01
N ARG A 250 -9.68 13.49 3.87
CA ARG A 250 -10.07 12.15 3.37
C ARG A 250 -11.10 11.49 4.28
N LYS A 251 -10.97 11.64 5.61
CA LYS A 251 -11.96 11.18 6.58
C LYS A 251 -13.33 11.80 6.34
N ARG A 252 -13.38 13.10 6.04
CA ARG A 252 -14.62 13.81 5.70
C ARG A 252 -15.28 13.20 4.45
N VAL A 253 -14.50 12.96 3.39
CA VAL A 253 -14.99 12.32 2.17
C VAL A 253 -15.54 10.92 2.44
N ASP A 254 -14.77 10.09 3.19
CA ASP A 254 -15.18 8.73 3.59
C ASP A 254 -16.51 8.74 4.35
N ALA A 255 -16.64 9.61 5.35
CA ALA A 255 -17.87 9.74 6.13
C ALA A 255 -19.08 10.17 5.27
N THR A 256 -18.88 11.07 4.32
CA THR A 256 -19.93 11.50 3.39
C THR A 256 -20.40 10.35 2.51
N TYR A 257 -19.49 9.56 1.94
CA TYR A 257 -19.84 8.41 1.13
C TYR A 257 -20.58 7.34 1.95
N ARG A 258 -20.09 7.00 3.15
CA ARG A 258 -20.75 6.03 4.03
C ARG A 258 -22.17 6.45 4.37
N ALA A 259 -22.37 7.71 4.75
CA ALA A 259 -23.70 8.26 5.01
C ALA A 259 -24.62 8.18 3.78
N ALA A 260 -24.06 8.46 2.59
CA ALA A 260 -24.83 8.42 1.35
C ALA A 260 -25.19 7.02 0.88
N PHE A 261 -24.38 5.98 1.20
CA PHE A 261 -24.55 4.64 0.66
C PHE A 261 -25.12 3.62 1.65
N LYS A 262 -25.27 3.94 2.94
CA LYS A 262 -25.70 3.00 4.00
C LYS A 262 -27.03 2.28 3.71
N ASP A 263 -27.96 2.95 3.00
CA ASP A 263 -29.30 2.42 2.73
C ASP A 263 -29.45 1.89 1.29
N ILE A 264 -28.34 1.76 0.52
CA ILE A 264 -28.39 1.26 -0.84
C ILE A 264 -28.21 -0.25 -0.82
N GLN A 265 -29.26 -0.98 -1.23
CA GLN A 265 -29.17 -2.44 -1.38
C GLN A 265 -28.11 -2.83 -2.41
N GLY A 266 -27.33 -3.85 -2.09
CA GLY A 266 -26.31 -4.39 -2.97
C GLY A 266 -25.00 -3.60 -2.96
N ILE A 267 -24.84 -2.57 -2.12
CA ILE A 267 -23.55 -1.91 -1.88
C ILE A 267 -23.05 -2.21 -0.48
N ARG A 268 -21.83 -2.72 -0.39
CA ARG A 268 -21.09 -2.86 0.86
C ARG A 268 -19.86 -1.93 0.85
N CYS A 269 -19.81 -0.97 1.76
CA CYS A 269 -18.61 -0.17 2.01
C CYS A 269 -17.64 -0.96 2.91
N LEU A 270 -16.39 -1.09 2.50
CA LEU A 270 -15.37 -1.77 3.31
C LEU A 270 -14.92 -0.92 4.50
N GLY A 271 -14.34 -1.59 5.53
CA GLY A 271 -13.70 -0.93 6.68
C GLY A 271 -14.65 -0.52 7.80
N GLU A 272 -15.91 -0.93 7.78
CA GLU A 272 -16.80 -0.76 8.93
C GLU A 272 -16.33 -1.65 10.09
N GLY A 273 -16.25 -1.07 11.31
CA GLY A 273 -15.84 -1.80 12.51
C GLY A 273 -14.33 -1.89 12.76
N ASN A 274 -13.49 -1.30 11.97
CA ASN A 274 -12.05 -1.21 12.27
C ASN A 274 -11.83 -0.32 13.50
N SER A 275 -11.30 -0.91 14.58
CA SER A 275 -11.08 -0.26 15.88
C SER A 275 -9.83 0.62 15.97
N GLY A 276 -9.08 0.77 14.87
CA GLY A 276 -7.82 1.51 14.81
C GLY A 276 -7.94 2.89 14.17
N VAL A 277 -6.80 3.59 14.07
CA VAL A 277 -6.69 4.84 13.32
C VAL A 277 -6.47 4.51 11.85
N ALA A 278 -7.39 4.94 10.98
CA ALA A 278 -7.33 4.77 9.53
C ALA A 278 -6.73 6.01 8.84
N ASN A 279 -6.16 5.80 7.66
CA ASN A 279 -5.63 6.88 6.81
C ASN A 279 -6.49 7.22 5.59
N TYR A 280 -7.57 6.47 5.38
CA TYR A 280 -8.53 6.68 4.28
C TYR A 280 -7.85 6.71 2.91
N SER A 281 -6.90 5.78 2.68
CA SER A 281 -6.13 5.69 1.43
C SER A 281 -7.02 5.44 0.22
N TYR A 282 -8.06 4.62 0.39
CA TYR A 282 -9.02 4.22 -0.64
C TYR A 282 -10.44 4.20 -0.07
N PHE A 283 -11.43 4.31 -0.96
CA PHE A 283 -12.82 4.06 -0.64
C PHE A 283 -13.37 2.94 -1.54
N PRO A 284 -13.12 1.67 -1.19
CA PRO A 284 -13.65 0.54 -1.93
C PRO A 284 -15.10 0.26 -1.55
N ILE A 285 -15.94 0.07 -2.58
CA ILE A 285 -17.29 -0.49 -2.47
C ILE A 285 -17.32 -1.82 -3.20
N LEU A 286 -18.12 -2.77 -2.69
CA LEU A 286 -18.44 -4.02 -3.39
C LEU A 286 -19.90 -4.00 -3.79
N LEU A 287 -20.15 -4.34 -5.05
CA LEU A 287 -21.48 -4.43 -5.60
C LEU A 287 -21.88 -5.91 -5.71
N ASP A 288 -23.03 -6.26 -5.14
CA ASP A 288 -23.62 -7.59 -5.31
C ASP A 288 -24.85 -7.55 -6.25
N SER A 289 -25.51 -8.69 -6.41
CA SER A 289 -26.64 -8.85 -7.33
C SER A 289 -27.90 -8.06 -6.93
N ALA A 290 -27.98 -7.51 -5.72
CA ALA A 290 -29.09 -6.67 -5.30
C ALA A 290 -28.95 -5.23 -5.77
N TYR A 291 -27.73 -4.81 -6.20
CA TYR A 291 -27.55 -3.51 -6.81
C TYR A 291 -28.01 -3.54 -8.27
N PRO A 292 -28.73 -2.51 -8.77
CA PRO A 292 -29.38 -2.55 -10.08
C PRO A 292 -28.45 -2.68 -11.30
N GLN A 293 -27.16 -2.43 -11.12
CA GLN A 293 -26.17 -2.51 -12.20
C GLN A 293 -24.99 -3.43 -11.80
N SER A 294 -24.31 -4.00 -12.79
CA SER A 294 -23.01 -4.64 -12.56
C SER A 294 -21.95 -3.59 -12.19
N ARG A 295 -20.88 -4.03 -11.51
CA ARG A 295 -19.70 -3.21 -11.22
C ARG A 295 -19.15 -2.51 -12.49
N ASP A 296 -19.10 -3.22 -13.61
CA ASP A 296 -18.57 -2.66 -14.86
C ASP A 296 -19.53 -1.65 -15.48
N ALA A 297 -20.84 -1.86 -15.40
CA ALA A 297 -21.81 -0.87 -15.84
C ALA A 297 -21.72 0.43 -15.02
N LEU A 298 -21.59 0.35 -13.69
CA LEU A 298 -21.37 1.54 -12.84
C LEU A 298 -20.03 2.21 -13.17
N TYR A 299 -18.97 1.44 -13.40
CA TYR A 299 -17.67 1.97 -13.80
C TYR A 299 -17.76 2.77 -15.10
N GLU A 300 -18.46 2.28 -16.13
CA GLU A 300 -18.66 3.01 -17.38
C GLU A 300 -19.59 4.22 -17.21
N SER A 301 -20.63 4.13 -16.38
CA SER A 301 -21.50 5.28 -16.06
C SER A 301 -20.71 6.42 -15.42
N LEU A 302 -19.79 6.12 -14.51
CA LEU A 302 -18.90 7.11 -13.91
C LEU A 302 -17.95 7.71 -14.96
N ARG A 303 -17.34 6.88 -15.81
CA ARG A 303 -16.45 7.34 -16.88
C ARG A 303 -17.15 8.26 -17.89
N ALA A 304 -18.37 7.95 -18.24
CA ALA A 304 -19.18 8.78 -19.14
C ALA A 304 -19.40 10.21 -18.58
N GLN A 305 -19.25 10.38 -17.26
CA GLN A 305 -19.32 11.65 -16.55
C GLN A 305 -17.95 12.22 -16.16
N ASN A 306 -16.86 11.78 -16.80
CA ASN A 306 -15.47 12.16 -16.48
C ASN A 306 -15.03 11.80 -15.05
N ILE A 307 -15.59 10.75 -14.44
CA ILE A 307 -15.21 10.26 -13.13
C ILE A 307 -14.45 8.93 -13.30
N PHE A 308 -13.16 8.93 -12.97
CA PHE A 308 -12.24 7.81 -13.20
C PHE A 308 -12.01 7.00 -11.92
N ALA A 309 -13.04 6.24 -11.51
CA ALA A 309 -12.92 5.22 -10.48
C ALA A 309 -11.95 4.10 -10.91
N ARG A 310 -11.54 3.23 -9.99
CA ARG A 310 -10.61 2.12 -10.27
C ARG A 310 -11.12 0.80 -9.72
N ARG A 311 -10.92 -0.27 -10.49
CA ARG A 311 -11.26 -1.64 -10.11
C ARG A 311 -10.06 -2.28 -9.40
N TYR A 312 -9.70 -1.78 -8.24
CA TYR A 312 -8.59 -2.29 -7.44
C TYR A 312 -9.09 -3.40 -6.48
N PHE A 313 -8.72 -4.70 -6.70
CA PHE A 313 -7.73 -5.13 -7.68
C PHE A 313 -8.38 -6.08 -8.69
N TYR A 314 -8.44 -5.64 -9.93
CA TYR A 314 -8.93 -6.42 -11.06
C TYR A 314 -8.09 -6.05 -12.30
N PRO A 315 -7.61 -7.03 -13.11
CA PRO A 315 -7.63 -8.48 -12.83
C PRO A 315 -6.83 -8.84 -11.57
N LEU A 316 -7.02 -10.05 -11.04
CA LEU A 316 -6.16 -10.56 -9.97
C LEU A 316 -4.72 -10.75 -10.47
N ILE A 317 -3.75 -10.67 -9.55
CA ILE A 317 -2.36 -11.00 -9.88
C ILE A 317 -2.27 -12.43 -10.44
N ALA A 318 -3.03 -13.35 -9.86
CA ALA A 318 -3.11 -14.74 -10.30
C ALA A 318 -3.53 -14.94 -11.78
N ASP A 319 -4.23 -13.95 -12.38
CA ASP A 319 -4.68 -14.01 -13.76
C ASP A 319 -3.60 -13.60 -14.79
N PHE A 320 -2.51 -12.98 -14.33
CA PHE A 320 -1.47 -12.50 -15.25
C PHE A 320 -0.62 -13.64 -15.82
N PRO A 321 -0.10 -13.49 -17.05
CA PRO A 321 0.59 -14.57 -17.77
C PRO A 321 1.73 -15.24 -17.00
N MET A 322 2.44 -14.49 -16.13
CA MET A 322 3.56 -14.99 -15.36
C MET A 322 3.15 -15.79 -14.11
N TYR A 323 1.86 -15.77 -13.73
CA TYR A 323 1.35 -16.41 -12.51
C TYR A 323 0.25 -17.44 -12.77
N ARG A 324 -0.58 -17.27 -13.80
CA ARG A 324 -1.82 -18.03 -14.03
C ARG A 324 -1.65 -19.55 -14.09
N ASP A 325 -0.46 -20.01 -14.48
CA ASP A 325 -0.16 -21.43 -14.60
C ASP A 325 0.40 -22.05 -13.30
N MET A 326 0.56 -21.24 -12.24
CA MET A 326 0.97 -21.71 -10.93
C MET A 326 -0.18 -22.50 -10.25
N PRO A 327 0.10 -23.61 -9.56
CA PRO A 327 -0.94 -24.39 -8.86
C PRO A 327 -1.79 -23.54 -7.90
N SER A 328 -1.16 -22.63 -7.15
CA SER A 328 -1.85 -21.74 -6.19
C SER A 328 -2.69 -20.65 -6.86
N ALA A 329 -2.46 -20.34 -8.14
CA ALA A 329 -3.19 -19.32 -8.90
C ALA A 329 -4.53 -19.81 -9.46
N GLN A 330 -4.82 -21.11 -9.37
CA GLN A 330 -6.03 -21.68 -9.97
C GLN A 330 -7.29 -21.08 -9.30
N PRO A 331 -8.32 -20.69 -10.07
CA PRO A 331 -9.52 -20.02 -9.54
C PRO A 331 -10.24 -20.79 -8.44
N GLY A 332 -10.20 -22.13 -8.48
CA GLY A 332 -10.77 -22.98 -7.43
C GLY A 332 -10.12 -22.84 -6.05
N ASN A 333 -8.88 -22.33 -5.99
CA ASN A 333 -8.16 -22.06 -4.75
C ASN A 333 -8.40 -20.64 -4.22
N LEU A 334 -8.96 -19.74 -5.04
CA LEU A 334 -9.08 -18.30 -4.79
C LEU A 334 -10.52 -17.78 -4.95
N PRO A 335 -11.56 -18.49 -4.46
CA PRO A 335 -12.95 -18.12 -4.72
C PRO A 335 -13.33 -16.74 -4.16
N CYS A 336 -12.79 -16.35 -2.96
CA CYS A 336 -13.10 -15.07 -2.35
C CYS A 336 -12.43 -13.92 -3.11
N ALA A 337 -11.16 -14.06 -3.48
CA ALA A 337 -10.43 -13.06 -4.25
C ALA A 337 -11.06 -12.88 -5.65
N THR A 338 -11.42 -13.96 -6.31
CA THR A 338 -12.09 -13.94 -7.63
C THR A 338 -13.44 -13.21 -7.53
N SER A 339 -14.26 -13.54 -6.52
CA SER A 339 -15.54 -12.85 -6.31
C SER A 339 -15.34 -11.36 -5.99
N ALA A 340 -14.39 -11.02 -5.12
CA ALA A 340 -14.10 -9.64 -4.75
C ALA A 340 -13.63 -8.81 -5.97
N ALA A 341 -12.73 -9.37 -6.78
CA ALA A 341 -12.21 -8.71 -7.98
C ALA A 341 -13.32 -8.35 -9.00
N GLN A 342 -14.36 -9.18 -9.08
CA GLN A 342 -15.50 -8.92 -9.96
C GLN A 342 -16.47 -7.85 -9.43
N LYS A 343 -16.45 -7.57 -8.12
CA LYS A 343 -17.42 -6.71 -7.42
C LYS A 343 -16.85 -5.36 -7.00
N VAL A 344 -15.54 -5.25 -6.84
CA VAL A 344 -14.91 -4.07 -6.25
C VAL A 344 -14.85 -2.90 -7.19
N LEU A 345 -15.11 -1.70 -6.64
CA LEU A 345 -14.88 -0.41 -7.27
C LEU A 345 -14.38 0.58 -6.22
N CYS A 346 -13.19 1.14 -6.42
CA CYS A 346 -12.66 2.21 -5.59
C CYS A 346 -13.13 3.56 -6.13
N LEU A 347 -13.90 4.28 -5.34
CA LEU A 347 -14.38 5.63 -5.67
C LEU A 347 -13.29 6.67 -5.40
N PRO A 348 -13.36 7.85 -6.06
CA PRO A 348 -12.42 8.94 -5.81
C PRO A 348 -12.36 9.35 -4.34
N ILE A 349 -11.14 9.42 -3.79
CA ILE A 349 -10.91 9.92 -2.44
C ILE A 349 -9.53 10.59 -2.36
N TYR A 350 -9.52 11.91 -2.09
CA TYR A 350 -8.30 12.72 -1.88
C TYR A 350 -8.68 14.01 -1.12
N SER A 351 -7.69 14.68 -0.53
CA SER A 351 -7.87 15.83 0.36
C SER A 351 -8.63 17.00 -0.28
N SER A 352 -8.35 17.27 -1.55
CA SER A 352 -8.95 18.39 -2.30
C SER A 352 -10.25 18.03 -3.03
N LEU A 353 -10.85 16.86 -2.80
CA LEU A 353 -12.12 16.49 -3.43
C LEU A 353 -13.27 17.36 -2.91
N GLY A 354 -13.82 18.22 -3.78
CA GLY A 354 -14.84 19.20 -3.47
C GLY A 354 -16.21 18.59 -3.19
N ALA A 355 -17.06 19.34 -2.49
CA ALA A 355 -18.42 18.90 -2.16
C ALA A 355 -19.26 18.61 -3.42
N ASP A 356 -19.18 19.47 -4.43
CA ASP A 356 -19.91 19.32 -5.70
C ASP A 356 -19.49 18.05 -6.45
N ASP A 357 -18.20 17.70 -6.41
CA ASP A 357 -17.69 16.49 -7.03
C ASP A 357 -18.14 15.24 -6.27
N ILE A 358 -18.14 15.30 -4.95
CA ILE A 358 -18.68 14.22 -4.10
C ILE A 358 -20.17 14.02 -4.41
N GLU A 359 -20.94 15.09 -4.50
CA GLU A 359 -22.38 15.03 -4.82
C GLU A 359 -22.63 14.42 -6.21
N ARG A 360 -21.81 14.77 -7.20
CA ARG A 360 -21.87 14.17 -8.55
C ARG A 360 -21.64 12.66 -8.49
N ILE A 361 -20.60 12.22 -7.77
CA ILE A 361 -20.29 10.78 -7.60
C ILE A 361 -21.45 10.08 -6.88
N VAL A 362 -21.91 10.64 -5.77
CA VAL A 362 -23.01 10.09 -4.97
C VAL A 362 -24.29 9.94 -5.79
N ARG A 363 -24.65 10.96 -6.59
CA ARG A 363 -25.84 10.92 -7.44
C ARG A 363 -25.80 9.78 -8.45
N ILE A 364 -24.66 9.54 -9.11
CA ILE A 364 -24.52 8.45 -10.08
C ILE A 364 -24.64 7.08 -9.39
N VAL A 365 -24.03 6.92 -8.22
CA VAL A 365 -24.11 5.67 -7.45
C VAL A 365 -25.53 5.45 -6.89
N ARG A 366 -26.23 6.49 -6.46
CA ARG A 366 -27.60 6.38 -5.93
C ARG A 366 -28.69 6.22 -6.99
N GLN A 367 -28.45 6.74 -8.19
CA GLN A 367 -29.40 6.73 -9.30
C GLN A 367 -28.78 6.05 -10.52
N PRO A 368 -28.51 4.73 -10.42
CA PRO A 368 -27.95 4.02 -11.56
C PRO A 368 -28.92 4.10 -12.75
N ALA A 369 -28.38 4.43 -13.93
CA ALA A 369 -29.18 4.37 -15.15
C ALA A 369 -29.71 2.93 -15.30
N LEU A 370 -31.02 2.77 -15.37
CA LEU A 370 -31.62 1.47 -15.66
C LEU A 370 -31.05 0.99 -17.00
N ALA A 371 -30.54 -0.25 -17.05
CA ALA A 371 -30.11 -0.86 -18.30
C ALA A 371 -31.32 -0.88 -19.25
N SER A 372 -31.22 -0.11 -20.35
CA SER A 372 -32.20 -0.13 -21.44
C SER A 372 -32.14 -1.43 -22.22
#